data_c77571a8245252cc9ba5e8db95ac9cbd
#
_entry.id   c77571a8245252cc9ba5e8db95ac9cbd
#
_cell.length_a   1.000
_cell.length_b   1.000
_cell.length_c   1.000
_cell.angle_alpha   90.00
_cell.angle_beta   90.00
_cell.angle_gamma   90.00
#
_symmetry.space_group_name_H-M   'P 1'
#
loop_
_entity.id
_entity.type
_entity.pdbx_description
1 polymer ?
#
loop_
_entity_poly.entity_id
_entity_poly.type
_entity_poly.pdbx_seq_one_letter_code
_entity_poly.pdbx_strand_id
1 'polypeptide(L)'
;MNPENILKALNEFTERKGIEFLPLAPDTKAVSDYAPICKYVLDLKNGSKPETAAEDLFTALWKDVLGVLPTRQVGVMEGFVDFMVPERMGDALPLELKPLFQRDGQDALWRKDANPGHHVAQVRKYLRDHEYLILTDLRTAWFYSARDFFFDGKPFSALPFGDFLNRCRETRSVLDTLRRVEDTAERQELEQQFFEDLKIWFNEFDKVKWTPVEQTAESIILLINKLIFARTIEDFGLVQYRFTQDEFARYTKLWEPKGAHRIVPKFLEFFEGFFDEYYDTEIFSTRIWERLDKDPANLQRFCEKLNFVLGVNLWDSTFSTRGIVHYNYRRIDEDIFGKSYEMFLASNRKDEGIYYTPAGITGPMADSLVNLLAGKIVDEICEAVGSQKCDFKRADKLMAQLAEIRVADTACGSGGFLIKVLRSFWQQYQRIDAACAWVQKIIKPDNGEMYLAEMPPNVEAALAFRRRWNMDNKRNLMRTVAERHLQAVIDDPLVRSVATLMFCRAVIPLLAEDIHFRKLTETSCAFPDFRKVFGGGMPVSKCRNGRRDCQSRHPTKLMNFQCH
;
A
#
# COMPACT_ATOMS: atom_id res chain seq x y z
N MET A 1 -1.57 22.20 -27.12
CA MET A 1 -2.68 21.28 -27.51
C MET A 1 -3.33 20.75 -26.25
N ASN A 2 -4.64 20.47 -26.25
CA ASN A 2 -5.29 19.81 -25.11
C ASN A 2 -4.72 18.38 -24.95
N PRO A 3 -4.40 17.90 -23.73
CA PRO A 3 -3.92 16.53 -23.49
C PRO A 3 -4.74 15.42 -24.17
N GLU A 4 -6.05 15.53 -24.23
CA GLU A 4 -6.92 14.57 -24.93
C GLU A 4 -6.63 14.46 -26.44
N ASN A 5 -6.36 15.58 -27.09
CA ASN A 5 -5.99 15.58 -28.49
C ASN A 5 -4.59 15.01 -28.74
N ILE A 6 -3.66 15.18 -27.76
CA ILE A 6 -2.32 14.58 -27.79
C ILE A 6 -2.43 13.06 -27.68
N LEU A 7 -3.22 12.57 -26.72
CA LEU A 7 -3.45 11.14 -26.52
C LEU A 7 -4.13 10.51 -27.73
N LYS A 8 -5.10 11.20 -28.32
CA LYS A 8 -5.73 10.75 -29.58
C LYS A 8 -4.71 10.66 -30.73
N ALA A 9 -3.85 11.67 -30.88
CA ALA A 9 -2.80 11.66 -31.91
C ALA A 9 -1.81 10.51 -31.69
N LEU A 10 -1.42 10.26 -30.44
CA LEU A 10 -0.55 9.15 -30.08
C LEU A 10 -1.18 7.79 -30.40
N ASN A 11 -2.42 7.57 -29.98
CA ASN A 11 -3.14 6.32 -30.23
C ASN A 11 -3.30 6.07 -31.74
N GLU A 12 -3.75 7.08 -32.52
CA GLU A 12 -3.83 6.96 -33.96
C GLU A 12 -2.49 6.67 -34.64
N PHE A 13 -1.38 7.20 -34.11
CA PHE A 13 -0.04 6.94 -34.63
C PHE A 13 0.45 5.53 -34.29
N THR A 14 0.15 5.03 -33.08
CA THR A 14 0.69 3.76 -32.56
C THR A 14 -0.21 2.56 -32.86
N GLU A 15 -1.51 2.72 -33.04
CA GLU A 15 -2.48 1.63 -33.28
C GLU A 15 -2.48 1.08 -34.68
N ARG A 16 -1.78 1.72 -35.64
CA ARG A 16 -1.78 1.28 -37.03
C ARG A 16 -1.31 -0.15 -37.19
N LYS A 17 -2.23 -1.03 -37.50
CA LYS A 17 -1.94 -2.43 -37.83
C LYS A 17 -1.32 -2.54 -39.22
N GLY A 18 -0.25 -3.31 -39.37
CA GLY A 18 0.30 -3.71 -40.67
C GLY A 18 1.26 -2.71 -41.32
N ILE A 19 1.75 -1.70 -40.63
CA ILE A 19 2.80 -0.83 -41.15
C ILE A 19 4.16 -1.41 -40.78
N GLU A 20 4.80 -2.03 -41.75
CA GLU A 20 6.19 -2.50 -41.63
C GLU A 20 7.19 -1.35 -41.73
N PHE A 21 6.80 -0.23 -42.37
CA PHE A 21 7.66 0.91 -42.64
C PHE A 21 7.08 2.21 -42.12
N LEU A 22 7.95 3.15 -41.79
CA LEU A 22 7.60 4.50 -41.36
C LEU A 22 6.81 5.21 -42.47
N PRO A 23 5.61 5.74 -42.20
CA PRO A 23 4.83 6.45 -43.20
C PRO A 23 5.56 7.72 -43.70
N LEU A 24 5.42 8.02 -44.98
CA LEU A 24 6.05 9.19 -45.62
C LEU A 24 5.50 10.53 -45.09
N ALA A 25 4.26 10.54 -44.62
CA ALA A 25 3.61 11.69 -44.00
C ALA A 25 2.64 11.24 -42.90
N PRO A 26 2.29 12.11 -41.93
CA PRO A 26 1.20 11.86 -40.99
C PRO A 26 -0.12 11.75 -41.77
N ASP A 27 -0.83 10.63 -41.65
CA ASP A 27 -2.01 10.37 -42.50
C ASP A 27 -3.31 10.92 -41.90
N THR A 28 -3.32 11.32 -40.63
CA THR A 28 -4.50 11.90 -39.99
C THR A 28 -4.24 13.32 -39.53
N LYS A 29 -5.30 14.13 -39.47
CA LYS A 29 -5.20 15.50 -38.96
C LYS A 29 -4.71 15.50 -37.49
N ALA A 30 -5.19 14.57 -36.67
CA ALA A 30 -4.78 14.48 -35.28
C ALA A 30 -3.26 14.27 -35.12
N VAL A 31 -2.68 13.36 -35.91
CA VAL A 31 -1.23 13.09 -35.91
C VAL A 31 -0.45 14.29 -36.45
N SER A 32 -0.93 14.94 -37.54
CA SER A 32 -0.26 16.12 -38.12
C SER A 32 -0.36 17.36 -37.24
N ASP A 33 -1.37 17.46 -36.40
CA ASP A 33 -1.55 18.59 -35.48
C ASP A 33 -0.62 18.51 -34.27
N TYR A 34 -0.01 17.34 -33.96
CA TYR A 34 0.93 17.20 -32.85
C TYR A 34 2.39 17.22 -33.33
N ALA A 35 3.00 18.38 -33.26
CA ALA A 35 4.36 18.62 -33.75
C ALA A 35 5.44 17.63 -33.26
N PRO A 36 5.46 17.12 -32.01
CA PRO A 36 6.46 16.15 -31.59
C PRO A 36 6.41 14.83 -32.37
N ILE A 37 5.25 14.31 -32.74
CA ILE A 37 5.15 13.11 -33.59
C ILE A 37 5.69 13.42 -34.99
N CYS A 38 5.33 14.58 -35.56
CA CYS A 38 5.84 15.01 -36.86
C CYS A 38 7.38 15.14 -36.85
N LYS A 39 7.94 15.72 -35.77
CA LYS A 39 9.38 15.81 -35.57
C LYS A 39 10.02 14.42 -35.49
N TYR A 40 9.43 13.50 -34.69
CA TYR A 40 9.91 12.12 -34.57
C TYR A 40 10.01 11.41 -35.93
N VAL A 41 8.96 11.50 -36.75
CA VAL A 41 8.93 10.94 -38.12
C VAL A 41 10.03 11.56 -38.99
N LEU A 42 10.19 12.89 -38.92
CA LEU A 42 11.18 13.62 -39.73
C LEU A 42 12.61 13.26 -39.29
N ASP A 43 12.89 13.21 -37.98
CA ASP A 43 14.20 12.87 -37.43
C ASP A 43 14.63 11.46 -37.85
N LEU A 44 13.71 10.49 -37.80
CA LEU A 44 13.98 9.13 -38.29
C LEU A 44 14.29 9.10 -39.79
N LYS A 45 13.56 9.86 -40.60
CA LYS A 45 13.82 9.98 -42.06
C LYS A 45 15.17 10.63 -42.34
N ASN A 46 15.55 11.60 -41.53
CA ASN A 46 16.82 12.34 -41.68
C ASN A 46 18.04 11.57 -41.10
N GLY A 47 17.85 10.32 -40.67
CA GLY A 47 18.94 9.47 -40.25
C GLY A 47 19.24 9.48 -38.76
N SER A 48 18.40 10.12 -37.93
CA SER A 48 18.55 10.06 -36.47
C SER A 48 18.47 8.63 -35.93
N LYS A 49 19.19 8.35 -34.84
CA LYS A 49 19.09 7.05 -34.16
C LYS A 49 17.67 6.85 -33.61
N PRO A 50 17.04 5.69 -33.84
CA PRO A 50 15.68 5.42 -33.37
C PRO A 50 15.50 5.60 -31.87
N GLU A 51 16.50 5.22 -31.05
CA GLU A 51 16.43 5.42 -29.60
C GLU A 51 16.35 6.90 -29.24
N THR A 52 17.26 7.73 -29.77
CA THR A 52 17.30 9.17 -29.46
C THR A 52 16.03 9.89 -29.91
N ALA A 53 15.51 9.54 -31.09
CA ALA A 53 14.26 10.12 -31.58
C ALA A 53 13.06 9.69 -30.69
N ALA A 54 13.03 8.43 -30.21
CA ALA A 54 12.02 7.95 -29.30
C ALA A 54 12.08 8.64 -27.93
N GLU A 55 13.29 8.89 -27.38
CA GLU A 55 13.48 9.62 -26.14
C GLU A 55 12.96 11.07 -26.23
N ASP A 56 13.18 11.73 -27.36
CA ASP A 56 12.66 13.09 -27.58
C ASP A 56 11.14 13.12 -27.63
N LEU A 57 10.53 12.18 -28.36
CA LEU A 57 9.08 12.05 -28.40
C LEU A 57 8.48 11.73 -27.02
N PHE A 58 9.08 10.76 -26.30
CA PHE A 58 8.67 10.39 -24.96
C PHE A 58 8.69 11.61 -24.01
N THR A 59 9.79 12.36 -24.03
CA THR A 59 9.96 13.54 -23.18
C THR A 59 8.89 14.60 -23.47
N ALA A 60 8.58 14.84 -24.76
CA ALA A 60 7.55 15.77 -25.16
C ALA A 60 6.15 15.31 -24.70
N LEU A 61 5.81 14.04 -24.91
CA LEU A 61 4.53 13.46 -24.49
C LEU A 61 4.36 13.56 -22.96
N TRP A 62 5.39 13.19 -22.21
CA TRP A 62 5.35 13.23 -20.76
C TRP A 62 5.12 14.64 -20.23
N LYS A 63 5.87 15.61 -20.75
CA LYS A 63 5.70 17.04 -20.42
C LYS A 63 4.32 17.57 -20.79
N ASP A 64 3.88 17.30 -22.01
CA ASP A 64 2.68 17.94 -22.57
C ASP A 64 1.38 17.33 -21.99
N VAL A 65 1.42 16.06 -21.56
CA VAL A 65 0.26 15.37 -20.96
C VAL A 65 0.24 15.47 -19.45
N LEU A 66 1.38 15.29 -18.78
CA LEU A 66 1.47 15.21 -17.32
C LEU A 66 2.03 16.49 -16.66
N GLY A 67 2.58 17.42 -17.45
CA GLY A 67 3.10 18.70 -16.95
C GLY A 67 4.43 18.61 -16.21
N VAL A 68 5.10 17.46 -16.23
CA VAL A 68 6.39 17.21 -15.55
C VAL A 68 7.43 16.69 -16.52
N LEU A 69 8.72 16.93 -16.25
CA LEU A 69 9.82 16.44 -17.09
C LEU A 69 10.45 15.21 -16.44
N PRO A 70 10.58 14.08 -17.15
CA PRO A 70 11.37 12.95 -16.68
C PRO A 70 12.86 13.26 -16.74
N THR A 71 13.64 12.66 -15.86
CA THR A 71 15.12 12.76 -15.88
C THR A 71 15.68 11.65 -16.78
N ARG A 72 16.49 12.03 -17.77
CA ARG A 72 17.10 11.07 -18.72
C ARG A 72 18.37 10.46 -18.18
N GLN A 73 18.66 9.21 -18.56
CA GLN A 73 19.91 8.50 -18.36
C GLN A 73 20.44 8.57 -16.92
N VAL A 74 19.61 8.13 -15.98
CA VAL A 74 19.98 8.14 -14.56
C VAL A 74 20.80 6.90 -14.21
N GLY A 75 21.93 7.12 -13.54
CA GLY A 75 22.76 6.04 -13.01
C GLY A 75 22.04 5.30 -11.89
N VAL A 76 21.99 3.98 -11.99
CA VAL A 76 21.55 3.06 -10.94
C VAL A 76 22.70 2.13 -10.56
N MET A 77 22.60 1.36 -9.46
CA MET A 77 23.74 0.59 -8.95
C MET A 77 24.46 -0.28 -10.00
N GLU A 78 23.76 -0.76 -11.02
CA GLU A 78 24.35 -1.63 -12.05
C GLU A 78 24.24 -1.07 -13.50
N GLY A 79 24.20 0.25 -13.69
CA GLY A 79 24.20 0.88 -15.01
C GLY A 79 23.31 2.11 -15.11
N PHE A 80 22.64 2.29 -16.25
CA PHE A 80 21.77 3.43 -16.50
C PHE A 80 20.39 2.96 -16.91
N VAL A 81 19.36 3.64 -16.42
CA VAL A 81 17.99 3.53 -16.89
C VAL A 81 17.71 4.71 -17.84
N ASP A 82 16.89 4.50 -18.86
CA ASP A 82 16.61 5.54 -19.85
C ASP A 82 15.95 6.77 -19.23
N PHE A 83 14.99 6.56 -18.31
CA PHE A 83 14.33 7.63 -17.60
C PHE A 83 14.06 7.30 -16.13
N MET A 84 14.13 8.32 -15.29
CA MET A 84 13.49 8.34 -13.98
C MET A 84 12.30 9.31 -14.03
N VAL A 85 11.11 8.80 -13.79
CA VAL A 85 9.89 9.60 -13.76
C VAL A 85 9.64 10.08 -12.33
N PRO A 86 9.54 11.41 -12.12
CA PRO A 86 9.41 11.98 -10.79
C PRO A 86 8.03 11.68 -10.19
N GLU A 87 8.01 11.42 -8.89
CA GLU A 87 6.81 11.30 -8.06
C GLU A 87 6.72 12.45 -7.04
N ARG A 88 5.49 12.69 -6.54
CA ARG A 88 5.20 13.83 -5.64
C ARG A 88 5.93 13.78 -4.31
N MET A 89 6.30 12.59 -3.85
CA MET A 89 6.94 12.36 -2.54
C MET A 89 8.46 12.24 -2.60
N GLY A 90 9.07 12.63 -3.73
CA GLY A 90 10.52 12.55 -3.90
C GLY A 90 11.02 11.21 -4.42
N ASP A 91 10.17 10.20 -4.49
CA ASP A 91 10.49 8.93 -5.12
C ASP A 91 10.48 9.10 -6.64
N ALA A 92 11.38 8.42 -7.32
CA ALA A 92 11.42 8.39 -8.77
C ALA A 92 11.32 6.94 -9.25
N LEU A 93 10.53 6.73 -10.30
CA LEU A 93 10.28 5.41 -10.86
C LEU A 93 11.10 5.20 -12.13
N PRO A 94 11.82 4.07 -12.28
CA PRO A 94 12.55 3.76 -13.48
C PRO A 94 11.59 3.43 -14.63
N LEU A 95 11.91 3.97 -15.80
CA LEU A 95 11.22 3.67 -17.05
C LEU A 95 12.26 3.37 -18.12
N GLU A 96 12.09 2.23 -18.76
CA GLU A 96 12.91 1.76 -19.87
C GLU A 96 12.14 1.93 -21.17
N LEU A 97 12.74 2.66 -22.13
CA LEU A 97 12.13 2.95 -23.41
C LEU A 97 12.76 2.11 -24.51
N LYS A 98 11.93 1.48 -25.32
CA LYS A 98 12.37 0.79 -26.53
C LYS A 98 11.89 1.58 -27.76
N PRO A 99 12.70 1.69 -28.80
CA PRO A 99 12.29 2.43 -29.99
C PRO A 99 11.16 1.69 -30.71
N LEU A 100 10.14 2.44 -31.15
CA LEU A 100 9.03 1.92 -31.93
C LEU A 100 9.48 1.45 -33.33
N PHE A 101 10.53 2.05 -33.88
CA PHE A 101 11.14 1.67 -35.15
C PHE A 101 12.60 1.30 -34.98
N GLN A 102 13.10 0.38 -35.79
CA GLN A 102 14.51 0.00 -35.91
C GLN A 102 14.99 0.23 -37.34
N ARG A 103 16.32 0.35 -37.53
CA ARG A 103 16.95 0.35 -38.84
C ARG A 103 17.32 -1.08 -39.23
N ASP A 104 16.99 -1.42 -40.48
CA ASP A 104 17.54 -2.57 -41.18
C ASP A 104 18.41 -2.03 -42.32
N GLY A 105 19.72 -1.98 -42.10
CA GLY A 105 20.64 -1.27 -43.00
C GLY A 105 20.59 0.24 -42.81
N GLN A 106 21.15 1.02 -43.81
CA GLN A 106 21.24 2.47 -43.68
C GLN A 106 19.93 3.22 -43.99
N ASP A 107 19.04 2.64 -44.79
CA ASP A 107 17.89 3.36 -45.34
C ASP A 107 16.52 2.78 -44.96
N ALA A 108 16.45 1.58 -44.44
CA ALA A 108 15.19 0.93 -44.09
C ALA A 108 14.86 1.10 -42.59
N LEU A 109 13.63 1.58 -42.33
CA LEU A 109 13.04 1.64 -41.01
C LEU A 109 11.85 0.70 -40.94
N TRP A 110 11.82 -0.17 -39.98
CA TRP A 110 10.71 -1.08 -39.74
C TRP A 110 10.20 -1.02 -38.30
N ARG A 111 8.91 -1.29 -38.13
CA ARG A 111 8.29 -1.29 -36.81
C ARG A 111 8.72 -2.52 -36.04
N LYS A 112 9.30 -2.32 -34.89
CA LYS A 112 9.69 -3.39 -33.96
C LYS A 112 8.59 -3.59 -32.92
N ASP A 113 8.22 -4.84 -32.72
CA ASP A 113 7.45 -5.21 -31.54
C ASP A 113 8.41 -5.44 -30.38
N ALA A 114 8.28 -4.61 -29.34
CA ALA A 114 9.00 -4.88 -28.11
C ALA A 114 8.37 -6.12 -27.46
N ASN A 115 9.12 -7.24 -27.50
CA ASN A 115 8.72 -8.43 -26.74
C ASN A 115 9.27 -8.30 -25.31
N PRO A 116 8.42 -8.16 -24.29
CA PRO A 116 8.89 -8.01 -22.92
C PRO A 116 9.75 -9.17 -22.43
N GLY A 117 9.56 -10.39 -22.98
CA GLY A 117 10.38 -11.54 -22.67
C GLY A 117 11.86 -11.43 -23.04
N HIS A 118 12.22 -10.57 -24.00
CA HIS A 118 13.61 -10.32 -24.38
C HIS A 118 14.35 -9.40 -23.41
N HIS A 119 13.65 -8.75 -22.47
CA HIS A 119 14.21 -7.74 -21.55
C HIS A 119 14.26 -8.21 -20.09
N VAL A 120 13.99 -9.49 -19.82
CA VAL A 120 13.92 -10.07 -18.46
C VAL A 120 15.18 -9.77 -17.63
N ALA A 121 16.38 -9.91 -18.23
CA ALA A 121 17.64 -9.64 -17.51
C ALA A 121 17.79 -8.16 -17.14
N GLN A 122 17.36 -7.26 -18.02
CA GLN A 122 17.40 -5.82 -17.78
C GLN A 122 16.37 -5.41 -16.74
N VAL A 123 15.14 -5.93 -16.84
CA VAL A 123 14.07 -5.71 -15.86
C VAL A 123 14.51 -6.17 -14.47
N ARG A 124 15.10 -7.37 -14.36
CA ARG A 124 15.63 -7.91 -13.10
C ARG A 124 16.64 -6.97 -12.44
N LYS A 125 17.51 -6.39 -13.24
CA LYS A 125 18.54 -5.47 -12.77
C LYS A 125 17.94 -4.24 -12.10
N TYR A 126 16.94 -3.62 -12.71
CA TYR A 126 16.34 -2.39 -12.19
C TYR A 126 15.39 -2.63 -11.02
N LEU A 127 14.69 -3.75 -10.99
CA LEU A 127 13.79 -4.12 -9.90
C LEU A 127 14.52 -4.52 -8.60
N ARG A 128 15.86 -4.63 -8.61
CA ARG A 128 16.63 -4.83 -7.37
C ARG A 128 16.46 -3.66 -6.40
N ASP A 129 16.43 -2.44 -6.95
CA ASP A 129 16.47 -1.21 -6.17
C ASP A 129 15.14 -0.44 -6.19
N HIS A 130 14.20 -0.88 -7.04
CA HIS A 130 12.93 -0.20 -7.24
C HIS A 130 11.74 -1.14 -7.09
N GLU A 131 10.66 -0.62 -6.50
CA GLU A 131 9.40 -1.36 -6.32
C GLU A 131 8.74 -1.71 -7.65
N TYR A 132 8.77 -0.77 -8.59
CA TYR A 132 8.17 -0.89 -9.92
C TYR A 132 9.15 -0.51 -11.02
N LEU A 133 8.92 -1.07 -12.21
CA LEU A 133 9.56 -0.67 -13.46
C LEU A 133 8.49 -0.59 -14.57
N ILE A 134 8.59 0.43 -15.39
CA ILE A 134 7.79 0.58 -16.60
C ILE A 134 8.70 0.30 -17.80
N LEU A 135 8.31 -0.65 -18.64
CA LEU A 135 8.90 -0.86 -19.96
C LEU A 135 7.90 -0.38 -21.01
N THR A 136 8.32 0.42 -21.97
CA THR A 136 7.42 0.90 -23.03
C THR A 136 8.13 1.00 -24.37
N ASP A 137 7.35 0.82 -25.45
CA ASP A 137 7.73 1.11 -26.84
C ASP A 137 6.91 2.27 -27.42
N LEU A 138 6.29 3.10 -26.57
CA LEU A 138 5.34 4.17 -26.91
C LEU A 138 3.98 3.67 -27.44
N ARG A 139 3.84 2.40 -27.75
CA ARG A 139 2.59 1.75 -28.11
C ARG A 139 1.97 1.06 -26.92
N THR A 140 2.76 0.29 -26.22
CA THR A 140 2.36 -0.48 -25.03
C THR A 140 3.27 -0.13 -23.87
N ALA A 141 2.69 -0.01 -22.70
CA ALA A 141 3.41 0.05 -21.43
C ALA A 141 3.21 -1.27 -20.69
N TRP A 142 4.29 -1.95 -20.36
CA TRP A 142 4.32 -3.15 -19.52
C TRP A 142 4.79 -2.79 -18.13
N PHE A 143 4.08 -3.27 -17.13
CA PHE A 143 4.32 -2.92 -15.73
C PHE A 143 4.87 -4.12 -14.99
N TYR A 144 5.98 -3.89 -14.31
CA TYR A 144 6.65 -4.90 -13.50
C TYR A 144 6.68 -4.46 -12.06
N SER A 145 6.40 -5.40 -11.17
CA SER A 145 6.55 -5.27 -9.72
C SER A 145 7.71 -6.15 -9.26
N ALA A 146 8.57 -5.63 -8.40
CA ALA A 146 9.65 -6.41 -7.81
C ALA A 146 9.14 -7.64 -7.04
N ARG A 147 7.90 -7.61 -6.58
CA ARG A 147 7.26 -8.71 -5.86
C ARG A 147 6.87 -9.85 -6.78
N ASP A 148 6.23 -9.55 -7.90
CA ASP A 148 5.67 -10.55 -8.82
C ASP A 148 6.70 -11.04 -9.84
N PHE A 149 7.57 -10.15 -10.34
CA PHE A 149 8.54 -10.45 -11.39
C PHE A 149 9.46 -11.63 -11.07
N PHE A 150 9.87 -11.77 -9.81
CA PHE A 150 10.81 -12.83 -9.42
C PHE A 150 10.22 -14.23 -9.47
N PHE A 151 8.92 -14.37 -9.70
CA PHE A 151 8.25 -15.67 -9.77
C PHE A 151 8.13 -16.20 -11.18
N ASP A 152 7.75 -15.34 -12.14
CA ASP A 152 7.47 -15.77 -13.50
C ASP A 152 8.22 -14.97 -14.56
N GLY A 153 8.90 -13.89 -14.16
CA GLY A 153 9.64 -13.02 -15.06
C GLY A 153 8.75 -12.19 -15.99
N LYS A 154 7.45 -12.08 -15.67
CA LYS A 154 6.46 -11.42 -16.53
C LYS A 154 6.02 -10.07 -15.96
N PRO A 155 5.50 -9.18 -16.81
CA PRO A 155 4.78 -8.00 -16.33
C PRO A 155 3.48 -8.43 -15.64
N PHE A 156 3.11 -7.75 -14.55
CA PHE A 156 1.83 -8.02 -13.89
C PHE A 156 0.64 -7.45 -14.68
N SER A 157 0.87 -6.49 -15.55
CA SER A 157 -0.14 -5.93 -16.46
C SER A 157 0.50 -5.20 -17.64
N ALA A 158 -0.31 -4.91 -18.65
CA ALA A 158 0.07 -4.08 -19.78
C ALA A 158 -1.13 -3.24 -20.23
N LEU A 159 -0.86 -1.99 -20.67
CA LEU A 159 -1.85 -1.08 -21.21
C LEU A 159 -1.33 -0.42 -22.48
N PRO A 160 -2.22 0.04 -23.40
CA PRO A 160 -1.84 1.01 -24.39
C PRO A 160 -1.18 2.23 -23.72
N PHE A 161 -0.07 2.71 -24.26
CA PHE A 161 0.72 3.76 -23.59
C PHE A 161 -0.08 5.07 -23.42
N GLY A 162 -0.95 5.40 -24.39
CA GLY A 162 -1.86 6.54 -24.26
C GLY A 162 -2.85 6.40 -23.11
N ASP A 163 -3.40 5.21 -22.89
CA ASP A 163 -4.32 4.93 -21.78
C ASP A 163 -3.60 5.03 -20.44
N PHE A 164 -2.35 4.54 -20.38
CA PHE A 164 -1.52 4.68 -19.20
C PHE A 164 -1.28 6.16 -18.85
N LEU A 165 -0.88 6.98 -19.83
CA LEU A 165 -0.69 8.43 -19.63
C LEU A 165 -1.99 9.12 -19.17
N ASN A 166 -3.14 8.74 -19.74
CA ASN A 166 -4.43 9.28 -19.32
C ASN A 166 -4.75 8.95 -17.85
N ARG A 167 -4.53 7.71 -17.44
CA ARG A 167 -4.71 7.29 -16.03
C ARG A 167 -3.76 8.02 -15.09
N CYS A 168 -2.50 8.23 -15.49
CA CYS A 168 -1.54 9.04 -14.71
C CYS A 168 -2.01 10.49 -14.56
N ARG A 169 -2.62 11.06 -15.59
CA ARG A 169 -3.22 12.41 -15.54
C ARG A 169 -4.37 12.47 -14.54
N GLU A 170 -5.26 11.49 -14.56
CA GLU A 170 -6.42 11.40 -13.67
C GLU A 170 -6.02 11.22 -12.21
N THR A 171 -5.09 10.33 -11.92
CA THR A 171 -4.57 10.07 -10.57
C THR A 171 -3.59 11.14 -10.10
N ARG A 172 -2.98 11.87 -11.03
CA ARG A 172 -1.87 12.82 -10.82
C ARG A 172 -0.64 12.19 -10.16
N SER A 173 -0.47 10.87 -10.29
CA SER A 173 0.65 10.08 -9.76
C SER A 173 0.84 8.83 -10.60
N VAL A 174 2.08 8.57 -11.00
CA VAL A 174 2.45 7.34 -11.72
C VAL A 174 2.37 6.15 -10.78
N LEU A 175 2.86 6.31 -9.55
CA LEU A 175 2.86 5.26 -8.54
C LEU A 175 1.44 4.83 -8.15
N ASP A 176 0.54 5.79 -7.92
CA ASP A 176 -0.87 5.47 -7.60
C ASP A 176 -1.56 4.79 -8.79
N THR A 177 -1.21 5.17 -10.03
CA THR A 177 -1.70 4.50 -11.23
C THR A 177 -1.24 3.04 -11.28
N LEU A 178 0.06 2.78 -11.06
CA LEU A 178 0.62 1.43 -11.07
C LEU A 178 -0.02 0.57 -9.98
N ARG A 179 -0.19 1.09 -8.79
CA ARG A 179 -0.84 0.40 -7.67
C ARG A 179 -2.29 0.03 -7.98
N ARG A 180 -3.06 0.95 -8.57
CA ARG A 180 -4.45 0.65 -8.99
C ARG A 180 -4.51 -0.41 -10.08
N VAL A 181 -3.59 -0.37 -11.04
CA VAL A 181 -3.51 -1.39 -12.09
C VAL A 181 -3.13 -2.75 -11.49
N GLU A 182 -2.17 -2.78 -10.58
CA GLU A 182 -1.77 -4.00 -9.86
C GLU A 182 -2.91 -4.57 -9.03
N ASP A 183 -3.68 -3.72 -8.31
CA ASP A 183 -4.82 -4.15 -7.49
C ASP A 183 -5.94 -4.79 -8.31
N THR A 184 -6.07 -4.40 -9.59
CA THR A 184 -7.07 -4.97 -10.52
C THR A 184 -6.55 -6.16 -11.34
N ALA A 185 -5.25 -6.47 -11.28
CA ALA A 185 -4.67 -7.62 -11.97
C ALA A 185 -5.25 -8.93 -11.39
N GLU A 186 -5.44 -9.94 -12.26
CA GLU A 186 -5.95 -11.24 -11.83
C GLU A 186 -5.07 -11.82 -10.73
N ARG A 187 -5.69 -12.21 -9.63
CA ARG A 187 -5.03 -12.89 -8.51
C ARG A 187 -4.78 -14.34 -8.92
N GLN A 188 -3.58 -14.66 -9.31
CA GLN A 188 -3.17 -16.06 -9.37
C GLN A 188 -3.01 -16.58 -7.94
N GLU A 189 -3.31 -17.85 -7.71
CA GLU A 189 -3.18 -18.71 -6.50
C GLU A 189 -2.21 -18.24 -5.38
N LEU A 190 -2.11 -16.90 -5.20
CA LEU A 190 -1.18 -16.24 -4.29
C LEU A 190 -1.45 -16.65 -2.83
N GLU A 191 -2.73 -16.91 -2.54
CA GLU A 191 -3.19 -17.26 -1.20
C GLU A 191 -2.68 -18.63 -0.75
N GLN A 192 -2.80 -19.63 -1.60
CA GLN A 192 -2.34 -20.97 -1.28
C GLN A 192 -0.83 -21.01 -1.10
N GLN A 193 -0.11 -20.34 -2.01
CA GLN A 193 1.35 -20.27 -1.95
C GLN A 193 1.83 -19.52 -0.69
N PHE A 194 1.20 -18.40 -0.37
CA PHE A 194 1.50 -17.66 0.86
C PHE A 194 1.34 -18.54 2.10
N PHE A 195 0.28 -19.34 2.14
CA PHE A 195 0.03 -20.24 3.23
C PHE A 195 1.11 -21.34 3.37
N GLU A 196 1.57 -21.89 2.26
CA GLU A 196 2.65 -22.88 2.25
C GLU A 196 3.97 -22.24 2.70
N ASP A 197 4.30 -21.07 2.21
CA ASP A 197 5.52 -20.34 2.61
C ASP A 197 5.47 -19.91 4.08
N LEU A 198 4.30 -19.52 4.60
CA LEU A 198 4.12 -19.22 6.01
C LEU A 198 4.49 -20.41 6.91
N LYS A 199 4.13 -21.64 6.51
CA LYS A 199 4.56 -22.88 7.22
C LYS A 199 6.07 -23.04 7.17
N ILE A 200 6.69 -22.75 6.03
CA ILE A 200 8.15 -22.84 5.88
C ILE A 200 8.81 -21.81 6.82
N TRP A 201 8.34 -20.56 6.85
CA TRP A 201 8.89 -19.54 7.75
C TRP A 201 8.76 -19.91 9.22
N PHE A 202 7.60 -20.46 9.59
CA PHE A 202 7.38 -20.97 10.94
C PHE A 202 8.40 -22.07 11.27
N ASN A 203 8.56 -23.08 10.42
CA ASN A 203 9.48 -24.19 10.61
C ASN A 203 10.95 -23.74 10.66
N GLU A 204 11.31 -22.68 9.94
CA GLU A 204 12.66 -22.14 10.00
C GLU A 204 12.93 -21.48 11.36
N PHE A 205 11.97 -20.73 11.92
CA PHE A 205 12.12 -20.15 13.25
C PHE A 205 11.95 -21.16 14.39
N ASP A 206 11.30 -22.31 14.16
CA ASP A 206 11.24 -23.42 15.14
C ASP A 206 12.62 -24.06 15.40
N LYS A 207 13.57 -23.89 14.48
CA LYS A 207 14.97 -24.29 14.66
C LYS A 207 15.77 -23.39 15.60
N VAL A 208 15.21 -22.25 15.98
CA VAL A 208 15.78 -21.29 16.94
C VAL A 208 15.31 -21.65 18.37
N LYS A 209 16.16 -21.48 19.36
CA LYS A 209 15.78 -21.68 20.77
C LYS A 209 15.09 -20.44 21.32
N TRP A 210 13.90 -20.65 21.85
CA TRP A 210 13.08 -19.62 22.48
C TRP A 210 12.99 -19.81 23.99
N THR A 211 12.68 -18.75 24.72
CA THR A 211 12.56 -18.72 26.16
C THR A 211 11.31 -17.96 26.61
N PRO A 212 10.41 -18.55 27.39
CA PRO A 212 10.39 -19.95 27.79
C PRO A 212 10.03 -20.91 26.66
N VAL A 213 10.48 -22.15 26.74
CA VAL A 213 10.30 -23.17 25.69
C VAL A 213 8.82 -23.45 25.39
N GLU A 214 7.97 -23.40 26.40
CA GLU A 214 6.53 -23.62 26.30
C GLU A 214 5.84 -22.54 25.42
N GLN A 215 6.48 -21.40 25.23
CA GLN A 215 5.96 -20.29 24.41
C GLN A 215 6.67 -20.18 23.05
N THR A 216 7.35 -21.22 22.59
CA THR A 216 8.04 -21.22 21.29
C THR A 216 7.11 -20.85 20.15
N ALA A 217 5.98 -21.54 20.00
CA ALA A 217 5.01 -21.28 18.93
C ALA A 217 4.46 -19.85 19.00
N GLU A 218 4.14 -19.36 20.20
CA GLU A 218 3.68 -17.99 20.43
C GLU A 218 4.73 -16.96 19.98
N SER A 219 6.00 -17.19 20.35
CA SER A 219 7.09 -16.28 20.03
C SER A 219 7.36 -16.20 18.52
N ILE A 220 7.27 -17.33 17.81
CA ILE A 220 7.42 -17.41 16.36
C ILE A 220 6.27 -16.67 15.66
N ILE A 221 5.03 -16.92 16.04
CA ILE A 221 3.86 -16.26 15.47
C ILE A 221 3.93 -14.76 15.73
N LEU A 222 4.31 -14.33 16.93
CA LEU A 222 4.50 -12.92 17.23
C LEU A 222 5.55 -12.25 16.34
N LEU A 223 6.69 -12.91 16.12
CA LEU A 223 7.72 -12.40 15.20
C LEU A 223 7.20 -12.29 13.78
N ILE A 224 6.55 -13.34 13.25
CA ILE A 224 5.98 -13.34 11.91
C ILE A 224 4.92 -12.23 11.77
N ASN A 225 4.05 -12.05 12.77
CA ASN A 225 3.04 -10.99 12.76
C ASN A 225 3.68 -9.58 12.70
N LYS A 226 4.78 -9.36 13.42
CA LYS A 226 5.53 -8.09 13.37
C LYS A 226 6.11 -7.84 11.97
N LEU A 227 6.69 -8.86 11.36
CA LEU A 227 7.27 -8.76 10.02
C LEU A 227 6.18 -8.52 8.97
N ILE A 228 5.04 -9.21 9.07
CA ILE A 228 3.88 -9.01 8.17
C ILE A 228 3.29 -7.60 8.34
N PHE A 229 3.18 -7.11 9.59
CA PHE A 229 2.73 -5.75 9.86
C PHE A 229 3.66 -4.73 9.18
N ALA A 230 4.98 -4.84 9.42
CA ALA A 230 5.97 -3.95 8.82
C ALA A 230 5.88 -3.96 7.28
N ARG A 231 5.77 -5.15 6.68
CA ARG A 231 5.60 -5.30 5.22
C ARG A 231 4.29 -4.69 4.72
N THR A 232 3.21 -4.82 5.48
CA THR A 232 1.93 -4.16 5.12
C THR A 232 2.09 -2.65 5.10
N ILE A 233 2.73 -2.06 6.11
CA ILE A 233 3.01 -0.62 6.19
C ILE A 233 3.87 -0.15 5.00
N GLU A 234 4.90 -0.92 4.63
CA GLU A 234 5.75 -0.65 3.47
C GLU A 234 4.95 -0.70 2.16
N ASP A 235 4.13 -1.73 1.97
CA ASP A 235 3.37 -1.93 0.73
C ASP A 235 2.27 -0.88 0.52
N PHE A 236 1.75 -0.30 1.59
CA PHE A 236 0.86 0.86 1.51
C PHE A 236 1.61 2.20 1.42
N GLY A 237 2.96 2.19 1.34
CA GLY A 237 3.79 3.39 1.15
C GLY A 237 3.80 4.32 2.36
N LEU A 238 3.54 3.79 3.56
CA LEU A 238 3.59 4.55 4.82
C LEU A 238 5.01 4.64 5.39
N VAL A 239 5.87 3.72 4.99
CA VAL A 239 7.33 3.76 5.15
C VAL A 239 7.98 3.38 3.82
N GLN A 240 9.29 3.62 3.70
CA GLN A 240 10.05 3.33 2.49
C GLN A 240 9.95 1.85 2.10
N TYR A 241 9.87 1.58 0.80
CA TYR A 241 9.95 0.23 0.26
C TYR A 241 11.23 -0.48 0.70
N ARG A 242 11.14 -1.75 1.11
CA ARG A 242 12.24 -2.56 1.65
C ARG A 242 12.83 -2.06 2.99
N PHE A 243 12.12 -1.19 3.72
CA PHE A 243 12.60 -0.62 4.98
C PHE A 243 13.15 -1.68 5.95
N THR A 244 12.37 -2.71 6.25
CA THR A 244 12.78 -3.77 7.19
C THR A 244 14.00 -4.54 6.70
N GLN A 245 14.04 -4.87 5.41
CA GLN A 245 15.10 -5.64 4.78
C GLN A 245 16.40 -4.84 4.71
N ASP A 246 16.32 -3.60 4.29
CA ASP A 246 17.49 -2.73 4.13
C ASP A 246 18.09 -2.35 5.49
N GLU A 247 17.24 -2.11 6.49
CA GLU A 247 17.70 -1.88 7.85
C GLU A 247 18.38 -3.13 8.44
N PHE A 248 17.82 -4.32 8.24
CA PHE A 248 18.49 -5.54 8.70
C PHE A 248 19.84 -5.76 8.00
N ALA A 249 19.92 -5.54 6.70
CA ALA A 249 21.17 -5.61 5.95
C ALA A 249 22.19 -4.57 6.44
N ARG A 250 21.74 -3.34 6.74
CA ARG A 250 22.57 -2.29 7.32
C ARG A 250 23.14 -2.68 8.69
N TYR A 251 22.30 -3.22 9.59
CA TYR A 251 22.77 -3.69 10.90
C TYR A 251 23.73 -4.86 10.78
N THR A 252 23.46 -5.80 9.87
CA THR A 252 24.38 -6.91 9.59
C THR A 252 25.75 -6.38 9.16
N LYS A 253 25.81 -5.50 8.18
CA LYS A 253 27.05 -4.91 7.68
C LYS A 253 27.84 -4.13 8.76
N LEU A 254 27.14 -3.33 9.57
CA LEU A 254 27.76 -2.51 10.63
C LEU A 254 28.36 -3.34 11.77
N TRP A 255 27.75 -4.48 12.10
CA TRP A 255 28.06 -5.26 13.28
C TRP A 255 28.61 -6.65 12.95
N GLU A 256 28.77 -7.00 11.68
CA GLU A 256 29.31 -8.29 11.25
C GLU A 256 30.61 -8.69 11.98
N PRO A 257 31.61 -7.79 12.13
CA PRO A 257 32.83 -8.10 12.87
C PRO A 257 32.62 -8.43 14.36
N LYS A 258 31.48 -8.03 14.93
CA LYS A 258 31.13 -8.23 16.34
C LYS A 258 30.16 -9.40 16.55
N GLY A 259 29.64 -9.97 15.46
CA GLY A 259 28.79 -11.16 15.47
C GLY A 259 27.32 -10.92 15.87
N ALA A 260 26.54 -11.98 15.76
CA ALA A 260 25.09 -11.97 15.94
C ALA A 260 24.63 -11.46 17.31
N HIS A 261 25.43 -11.64 18.38
CA HIS A 261 25.11 -11.14 19.72
C HIS A 261 25.06 -9.60 19.80
N ARG A 262 25.53 -8.89 18.78
CA ARG A 262 25.40 -7.42 18.63
C ARG A 262 24.35 -7.04 17.59
N ILE A 263 24.28 -7.78 16.51
CA ILE A 263 23.33 -7.53 15.41
C ILE A 263 21.89 -7.69 15.92
N VAL A 264 21.56 -8.84 16.52
CA VAL A 264 20.19 -9.19 16.90
C VAL A 264 19.58 -8.18 17.87
N PRO A 265 20.19 -7.87 19.03
CA PRO A 265 19.56 -6.96 19.97
C PRO A 265 19.42 -5.55 19.41
N LYS A 266 20.41 -5.08 18.64
CA LYS A 266 20.37 -3.73 18.06
C LYS A 266 19.36 -3.59 16.95
N PHE A 267 19.24 -4.60 16.09
CA PHE A 267 18.21 -4.62 15.07
C PHE A 267 16.80 -4.69 15.67
N LEU A 268 16.58 -5.62 16.60
CA LEU A 268 15.26 -5.77 17.23
C LEU A 268 14.87 -4.54 18.05
N GLU A 269 15.81 -3.94 18.80
CA GLU A 269 15.57 -2.68 19.52
C GLU A 269 15.10 -1.57 18.56
N PHE A 270 15.78 -1.43 17.44
CA PHE A 270 15.41 -0.45 16.42
C PHE A 270 14.07 -0.80 15.78
N PHE A 271 13.93 -2.00 15.23
CA PHE A 271 12.75 -2.43 14.49
C PHE A 271 11.47 -2.34 15.32
N GLU A 272 11.49 -2.97 16.51
CA GLU A 272 10.33 -2.97 17.39
C GLU A 272 10.06 -1.57 17.97
N GLY A 273 11.12 -0.82 18.31
CA GLY A 273 11.00 0.54 18.83
C GLY A 273 10.38 1.50 17.82
N PHE A 274 10.80 1.40 16.54
CA PHE A 274 10.26 2.22 15.47
C PHE A 274 8.75 2.01 15.29
N PHE A 275 8.32 0.75 15.13
CA PHE A 275 6.91 0.48 14.89
C PHE A 275 6.03 0.70 16.14
N ASP A 276 6.55 0.49 17.34
CA ASP A 276 5.86 0.79 18.60
C ASP A 276 5.63 2.30 18.78
N GLU A 277 6.65 3.10 18.49
CA GLU A 277 6.59 4.55 18.63
C GLU A 277 5.58 5.20 17.65
N TYR A 278 5.61 4.76 16.37
CA TYR A 278 4.80 5.40 15.33
C TYR A 278 3.40 4.84 15.19
N TYR A 279 3.17 3.57 15.53
CA TYR A 279 1.89 2.91 15.28
C TYR A 279 1.16 2.49 16.55
N ASP A 280 1.83 2.46 17.71
CA ASP A 280 1.25 2.15 19.05
C ASP A 280 0.23 0.99 19.00
N THR A 281 0.67 -0.13 18.43
CA THR A 281 -0.14 -1.35 18.37
C THR A 281 0.33 -2.36 19.40
N GLU A 282 -0.60 -3.15 19.97
CA GLU A 282 -0.25 -4.22 20.93
C GLU A 282 0.72 -5.26 20.35
N ILE A 283 0.85 -5.36 19.01
CA ILE A 283 1.76 -6.28 18.32
C ILE A 283 3.21 -6.08 18.80
N PHE A 284 3.62 -4.83 19.10
CA PHE A 284 4.98 -4.49 19.48
C PHE A 284 5.21 -4.38 20.99
N SER A 285 4.16 -4.55 21.81
CA SER A 285 4.26 -4.46 23.28
C SER A 285 5.14 -5.55 23.90
N THR A 286 5.11 -6.77 23.37
CA THR A 286 5.99 -7.87 23.77
C THR A 286 7.24 -7.88 22.91
N ARG A 287 8.43 -7.76 23.51
CA ARG A 287 9.69 -7.70 22.77
C ARG A 287 10.22 -9.09 22.41
N ILE A 288 10.57 -9.29 21.14
CA ILE A 288 11.15 -10.56 20.66
C ILE A 288 12.48 -10.85 21.34
N TRP A 289 13.27 -9.82 21.62
CA TRP A 289 14.53 -9.98 22.36
C TRP A 289 14.36 -10.67 23.70
N GLU A 290 13.26 -10.43 24.41
CA GLU A 290 12.98 -11.05 25.70
C GLU A 290 12.63 -12.54 25.58
N ARG A 291 12.18 -12.96 24.40
CA ARG A 291 11.75 -14.32 24.06
C ARG A 291 12.85 -15.19 23.44
N LEU A 292 14.02 -14.63 23.14
CA LEU A 292 15.14 -15.36 22.55
C LEU A 292 16.09 -15.90 23.62
N ASP A 293 16.55 -17.15 23.45
CA ASP A 293 17.73 -17.64 24.16
C ASP A 293 18.97 -16.89 23.66
N LYS A 294 19.78 -16.36 24.61
CA LYS A 294 20.90 -15.45 24.35
C LYS A 294 22.21 -16.16 24.02
N ASP A 295 22.20 -17.51 23.92
CA ASP A 295 23.39 -18.25 23.50
C ASP A 295 23.91 -17.73 22.14
N PRO A 296 25.22 -17.42 21.99
CA PRO A 296 25.78 -16.86 20.77
C PRO A 296 25.51 -17.70 19.51
N ALA A 297 25.54 -19.04 19.63
CA ALA A 297 25.25 -19.92 18.50
C ALA A 297 23.76 -19.87 18.12
N ASN A 298 22.87 -19.67 19.11
CA ASN A 298 21.45 -19.48 18.84
C ASN A 298 21.17 -18.13 18.17
N LEU A 299 21.81 -17.06 18.61
CA LEU A 299 21.68 -15.74 17.99
C LEU A 299 22.21 -15.73 16.54
N GLN A 300 23.30 -16.46 16.28
CA GLN A 300 23.79 -16.66 14.92
C GLN A 300 22.75 -17.38 14.06
N ARG A 301 22.16 -18.47 14.58
CA ARG A 301 21.09 -19.19 13.91
C ARG A 301 19.87 -18.30 13.63
N PHE A 302 19.48 -17.48 14.61
CA PHE A 302 18.39 -16.52 14.43
C PHE A 302 18.67 -15.55 13.28
N CYS A 303 19.88 -14.98 13.18
CA CYS A 303 20.27 -14.12 12.05
C CYS A 303 20.14 -14.84 10.71
N GLU A 304 20.61 -16.08 10.62
CA GLU A 304 20.52 -16.88 9.39
C GLU A 304 19.06 -17.15 9.00
N LYS A 305 18.21 -17.48 9.98
CA LYS A 305 16.79 -17.74 9.72
C LYS A 305 16.04 -16.46 9.40
N LEU A 306 16.36 -15.34 10.02
CA LEU A 306 15.77 -14.05 9.68
C LEU A 306 16.17 -13.60 8.27
N ASN A 307 17.44 -13.77 7.88
CA ASN A 307 17.88 -13.56 6.50
C ASN A 307 17.09 -14.37 5.49
N PHE A 308 16.89 -15.66 5.79
CA PHE A 308 16.13 -16.56 4.94
C PHE A 308 14.67 -16.11 4.82
N VAL A 309 14.00 -15.85 5.94
CA VAL A 309 12.58 -15.48 5.97
C VAL A 309 12.33 -14.09 5.36
N LEU A 310 13.21 -13.13 5.62
CA LEU A 310 13.14 -11.82 4.96
C LEU A 310 13.42 -11.90 3.47
N GLY A 311 14.25 -12.86 3.06
CA GLY A 311 14.63 -12.99 1.68
C GLY A 311 15.71 -12.00 1.24
N VAL A 312 16.65 -11.63 2.11
CA VAL A 312 17.70 -10.64 1.85
C VAL A 312 18.63 -11.07 0.69
N ASN A 313 18.86 -12.38 0.52
CA ASN A 313 19.73 -12.93 -0.54
C ASN A 313 18.99 -13.29 -1.84
N LEU A 314 17.80 -12.78 -2.04
CA LEU A 314 16.91 -13.18 -3.11
C LEU A 314 17.28 -12.71 -4.51
N TRP A 315 18.35 -11.97 -4.61
CA TRP A 315 18.84 -11.48 -5.90
C TRP A 315 19.76 -12.46 -6.62
N ASP A 316 20.17 -13.54 -5.92
CA ASP A 316 20.85 -14.65 -6.55
C ASP A 316 19.84 -15.59 -7.24
N SER A 317 20.19 -16.05 -8.42
CA SER A 317 19.31 -16.67 -9.43
C SER A 317 18.67 -18.02 -9.07
N THR A 318 18.73 -18.47 -7.83
CA THR A 318 18.33 -19.83 -7.43
C THR A 318 17.24 -19.84 -6.36
N PHE A 319 16.09 -19.18 -6.66
CA PHE A 319 14.96 -19.18 -5.72
C PHE A 319 14.21 -20.50 -5.73
N SER A 320 14.25 -21.21 -4.61
CA SER A 320 13.33 -22.31 -4.33
C SER A 320 12.20 -21.93 -3.36
N THR A 321 12.31 -20.78 -2.63
CA THR A 321 11.32 -20.35 -1.61
C THR A 321 11.15 -18.84 -1.60
N ARG A 322 9.91 -18.42 -1.41
CA ARG A 322 9.53 -17.01 -1.30
C ARG A 322 9.82 -16.50 0.11
N GLY A 323 10.61 -15.43 0.23
CA GLY A 323 10.70 -14.68 1.47
C GLY A 323 9.49 -13.77 1.68
N ILE A 324 9.36 -13.28 2.91
CA ILE A 324 8.25 -12.42 3.32
C ILE A 324 8.15 -11.13 2.48
N VAL A 325 9.27 -10.66 1.95
CA VAL A 325 9.35 -9.45 1.11
C VAL A 325 8.79 -9.62 -0.30
N HIS A 326 8.57 -10.86 -0.77
CA HIS A 326 8.09 -11.11 -2.13
C HIS A 326 6.58 -11.08 -2.27
N TYR A 327 5.87 -10.90 -1.19
CA TYR A 327 4.43 -10.82 -1.22
C TYR A 327 3.98 -9.37 -1.28
N ASN A 328 2.97 -9.11 -2.10
CA ASN A 328 2.25 -7.84 -2.09
C ASN A 328 1.12 -7.91 -1.07
N TYR A 329 1.36 -7.35 0.11
CA TYR A 329 0.41 -7.40 1.23
C TYR A 329 -0.85 -6.56 0.99
N ARG A 330 -0.90 -5.72 -0.04
CA ARG A 330 -2.13 -5.05 -0.47
C ARG A 330 -3.10 -6.03 -1.15
N ARG A 331 -2.57 -7.10 -1.76
CA ARG A 331 -3.34 -8.10 -2.51
C ARG A 331 -3.70 -9.34 -1.70
N ILE A 332 -3.03 -9.59 -0.59
CA ILE A 332 -3.34 -10.71 0.31
C ILE A 332 -4.54 -10.33 1.17
N ASP A 333 -5.61 -11.14 1.10
CA ASP A 333 -6.80 -10.93 1.93
C ASP A 333 -6.45 -11.14 3.42
N GLU A 334 -7.06 -10.34 4.30
CA GLU A 334 -6.94 -10.54 5.74
C GLU A 334 -7.43 -11.91 6.20
N ASP A 335 -8.41 -12.50 5.53
CA ASP A 335 -8.95 -13.83 5.86
C ASP A 335 -7.90 -14.95 5.79
N ILE A 336 -6.85 -14.79 4.97
CA ILE A 336 -5.76 -15.77 4.86
C ILE A 336 -5.01 -15.88 6.18
N PHE A 337 -4.78 -14.75 6.84
CA PHE A 337 -4.06 -14.73 8.13
C PHE A 337 -4.90 -15.44 9.20
N GLY A 338 -6.22 -15.19 9.23
CA GLY A 338 -7.13 -15.87 10.13
C GLY A 338 -7.10 -17.39 9.93
N LYS A 339 -7.25 -17.85 8.69
CA LYS A 339 -7.16 -19.28 8.32
C LYS A 339 -5.80 -19.88 8.68
N SER A 340 -4.71 -19.18 8.34
CA SER A 340 -3.36 -19.65 8.61
C SER A 340 -3.14 -19.86 10.08
N TYR A 341 -3.59 -18.91 10.88
CA TYR A 341 -3.48 -18.96 12.32
C TYR A 341 -4.27 -20.12 12.93
N GLU A 342 -5.53 -20.29 12.53
CA GLU A 342 -6.37 -21.39 13.02
C GLU A 342 -5.80 -22.77 12.65
N MET A 343 -5.21 -22.90 11.45
CA MET A 343 -4.55 -24.15 11.05
C MET A 343 -3.30 -24.43 11.88
N PHE A 344 -2.52 -23.41 12.28
CA PHE A 344 -1.37 -23.60 13.18
C PHE A 344 -1.83 -23.98 14.60
N LEU A 345 -2.90 -23.37 15.09
CA LEU A 345 -3.47 -23.73 16.39
C LEU A 345 -4.16 -25.10 16.36
N ALA A 346 -4.95 -25.38 15.33
CA ALA A 346 -5.68 -26.64 15.21
C ALA A 346 -4.75 -27.86 15.16
N SER A 347 -3.53 -27.73 14.60
CA SER A 347 -2.53 -28.79 14.65
C SER A 347 -2.06 -29.10 16.06
N ASN A 348 -2.10 -28.11 16.96
CA ASN A 348 -1.64 -28.22 18.35
C ASN A 348 -2.79 -28.36 19.36
N ARG A 349 -4.03 -28.04 18.98
CA ARG A 349 -5.19 -27.95 19.90
C ARG A 349 -6.48 -28.51 19.26
N LYS A 350 -6.40 -29.71 18.69
CA LYS A 350 -7.53 -30.39 18.01
C LYS A 350 -8.82 -30.49 18.84
N ASP A 351 -8.73 -30.32 20.14
CA ASP A 351 -9.86 -30.52 21.07
C ASP A 351 -10.59 -29.20 21.42
N GLU A 352 -10.12 -28.01 20.97
CA GLU A 352 -10.68 -26.72 21.38
C GLU A 352 -11.76 -26.15 20.45
N GLY A 353 -12.14 -26.86 19.38
CA GLY A 353 -13.29 -26.48 18.54
C GLY A 353 -13.15 -25.15 17.79
N ILE A 354 -11.92 -24.76 17.42
CA ILE A 354 -11.64 -23.54 16.68
C ILE A 354 -11.98 -23.75 15.21
N TYR A 355 -13.01 -23.09 14.71
CA TYR A 355 -13.44 -23.15 13.32
C TYR A 355 -13.49 -21.77 12.69
N TYR A 356 -12.86 -21.64 11.52
CA TYR A 356 -12.93 -20.43 10.71
C TYR A 356 -14.24 -20.35 9.94
N THR A 357 -14.94 -19.21 10.03
CA THR A 357 -16.13 -18.95 9.20
C THR A 357 -15.71 -18.19 7.94
N PRO A 358 -15.98 -18.75 6.73
CA PRO A 358 -15.56 -18.12 5.48
C PRO A 358 -16.12 -16.70 5.29
N ALA A 359 -15.32 -15.81 4.66
CA ALA A 359 -15.67 -14.43 4.37
C ALA A 359 -16.97 -14.27 3.56
N GLY A 360 -17.27 -15.22 2.66
CA GLY A 360 -18.50 -15.26 1.91
C GLY A 360 -19.77 -15.40 2.77
N ILE A 361 -19.62 -15.85 4.02
CA ILE A 361 -20.72 -15.94 5.01
C ILE A 361 -20.68 -14.73 5.94
N THR A 362 -19.53 -14.39 6.50
CA THR A 362 -19.38 -13.32 7.50
C THR A 362 -19.67 -11.93 6.93
N GLY A 363 -19.32 -11.67 5.66
CA GLY A 363 -19.59 -10.39 5.01
C GLY A 363 -21.08 -10.07 4.92
N PRO A 364 -21.91 -10.87 4.22
CA PRO A 364 -23.34 -10.65 4.13
C PRO A 364 -24.06 -10.62 5.50
N MET A 365 -23.59 -11.40 6.47
CA MET A 365 -24.13 -11.36 7.83
C MET A 365 -23.85 -10.02 8.52
N ALA A 366 -22.63 -9.52 8.43
CA ALA A 366 -22.22 -8.23 9.00
C ALA A 366 -22.99 -7.07 8.35
N ASP A 367 -23.11 -7.06 7.03
CA ASP A 367 -23.85 -6.04 6.29
C ASP A 367 -25.34 -6.05 6.65
N SER A 368 -25.94 -7.22 6.73
CA SER A 368 -27.35 -7.37 7.14
C SER A 368 -27.56 -6.88 8.57
N LEU A 369 -26.66 -7.24 9.49
CA LEU A 369 -26.72 -6.81 10.89
C LEU A 369 -26.62 -5.29 11.02
N VAL A 370 -25.61 -4.68 10.39
CA VAL A 370 -25.38 -3.22 10.46
C VAL A 370 -26.53 -2.46 9.79
N ASN A 371 -27.02 -2.94 8.64
CA ASN A 371 -28.17 -2.32 7.99
C ASN A 371 -29.44 -2.41 8.84
N LEU A 372 -29.68 -3.53 9.53
CA LEU A 372 -30.81 -3.69 10.43
C LEU A 372 -30.74 -2.72 11.62
N LEU A 373 -29.55 -2.57 12.22
CA LEU A 373 -29.36 -1.76 13.43
C LEU A 373 -29.24 -0.25 13.12
N ALA A 374 -28.53 0.11 12.06
CA ALA A 374 -28.11 1.48 11.77
C ALA A 374 -28.75 2.06 10.50
N GLY A 375 -29.16 1.23 9.53
CA GLY A 375 -29.54 1.69 8.19
C GLY A 375 -30.63 2.78 8.22
N LYS A 376 -31.74 2.56 8.95
CA LYS A 376 -32.79 3.56 9.06
C LYS A 376 -32.33 4.87 9.71
N ILE A 377 -31.50 4.78 10.76
CA ILE A 377 -30.95 5.96 11.45
C ILE A 377 -30.06 6.75 10.47
N VAL A 378 -29.22 6.05 9.69
CA VAL A 378 -28.36 6.67 8.70
C VAL A 378 -29.16 7.35 7.59
N ASP A 379 -30.21 6.70 7.08
CA ASP A 379 -31.08 7.30 6.06
C ASP A 379 -31.75 8.58 6.57
N GLU A 380 -32.25 8.59 7.81
CA GLU A 380 -32.83 9.78 8.44
C GLU A 380 -31.79 10.89 8.69
N ILE A 381 -30.52 10.53 9.01
CA ILE A 381 -29.41 11.50 9.10
C ILE A 381 -29.14 12.11 7.74
N CYS A 382 -28.99 11.29 6.69
CA CYS A 382 -28.73 11.75 5.33
C CYS A 382 -29.86 12.66 4.83
N GLU A 383 -31.12 12.35 5.14
CA GLU A 383 -32.27 13.19 4.82
C GLU A 383 -32.19 14.54 5.58
N ALA A 384 -31.92 14.50 6.89
CA ALA A 384 -31.85 15.71 7.71
C ALA A 384 -30.72 16.67 7.26
N VAL A 385 -29.57 16.09 6.87
CA VAL A 385 -28.41 16.86 6.39
C VAL A 385 -28.60 17.32 4.94
N GLY A 386 -29.15 16.48 4.07
CA GLY A 386 -29.29 16.72 2.63
C GLY A 386 -30.54 17.55 2.25
N SER A 387 -31.46 17.80 3.16
CA SER A 387 -32.65 18.57 2.88
C SER A 387 -32.33 20.07 2.68
N GLN A 388 -33.14 20.78 1.90
CA GLN A 388 -32.99 22.24 1.70
C GLN A 388 -32.99 23.05 3.00
N LYS A 389 -33.57 22.53 4.07
CA LYS A 389 -33.63 23.16 5.38
C LYS A 389 -32.48 22.78 6.33
N CYS A 390 -31.71 21.74 5.99
CA CYS A 390 -30.53 21.27 6.74
C CYS A 390 -30.75 21.23 8.26
N ASP A 391 -31.51 20.26 8.76
CA ASP A 391 -31.78 20.13 10.20
C ASP A 391 -30.64 19.42 10.94
N PHE A 392 -29.54 20.13 11.16
CA PHE A 392 -28.37 19.61 11.89
C PHE A 392 -28.66 19.30 13.36
N LYS A 393 -29.70 19.90 13.99
CA LYS A 393 -30.10 19.54 15.35
C LYS A 393 -30.73 18.16 15.42
N ARG A 394 -31.57 17.82 14.43
CA ARG A 394 -32.12 16.47 14.27
C ARG A 394 -31.00 15.47 13.94
N ALA A 395 -30.11 15.83 13.01
CA ALA A 395 -28.97 15.00 12.64
C ALA A 395 -28.06 14.68 13.84
N ASP A 396 -27.74 15.67 14.68
CA ASP A 396 -26.95 15.47 15.90
C ASP A 396 -27.59 14.45 16.88
N LYS A 397 -28.91 14.51 17.07
CA LYS A 397 -29.62 13.55 17.92
C LYS A 397 -29.57 12.14 17.34
N LEU A 398 -29.75 11.99 16.04
CA LEU A 398 -29.67 10.71 15.35
C LEU A 398 -28.24 10.14 15.35
N MET A 399 -27.23 11.00 15.19
CA MET A 399 -25.82 10.60 15.32
C MET A 399 -25.50 10.12 16.74
N ALA A 400 -26.08 10.73 17.76
CA ALA A 400 -25.93 10.23 19.13
C ALA A 400 -26.53 8.83 19.29
N GLN A 401 -27.70 8.57 18.71
CA GLN A 401 -28.31 7.23 18.70
C GLN A 401 -27.46 6.22 17.92
N LEU A 402 -26.95 6.60 16.74
CA LEU A 402 -26.03 5.77 15.96
C LEU A 402 -24.80 5.39 16.79
N ALA A 403 -24.22 6.34 17.51
CA ALA A 403 -23.04 6.15 18.33
C ALA A 403 -23.23 5.25 19.56
N GLU A 404 -24.48 4.97 19.96
CA GLU A 404 -24.80 4.04 21.05
C GLU A 404 -24.87 2.58 20.60
N ILE A 405 -24.97 2.32 19.30
CA ILE A 405 -25.03 0.95 18.78
C ILE A 405 -23.68 0.27 19.02
N ARG A 406 -23.73 -0.94 19.60
CA ARG A 406 -22.55 -1.79 19.84
C ARG A 406 -22.80 -3.19 19.29
N VAL A 407 -21.79 -3.73 18.66
CA VAL A 407 -21.75 -5.12 18.19
C VAL A 407 -20.67 -5.84 18.95
N ALA A 408 -21.04 -6.91 19.63
CA ALA A 408 -20.12 -7.73 20.41
C ALA A 408 -19.98 -9.11 19.76
N ASP A 409 -18.73 -9.58 19.65
CA ASP A 409 -18.41 -10.94 19.26
C ASP A 409 -17.76 -11.64 20.45
N THR A 410 -18.48 -12.59 21.03
CA THR A 410 -18.07 -13.34 22.22
C THR A 410 -17.18 -14.55 21.89
N ALA A 411 -17.03 -14.88 20.62
CA ALA A 411 -16.20 -15.96 20.09
C ALA A 411 -15.32 -15.47 18.93
N CYS A 412 -14.72 -14.32 19.11
CA CYS A 412 -14.13 -13.48 18.05
C CYS A 412 -13.02 -14.15 17.23
N GLY A 413 -12.28 -15.11 17.80
CA GLY A 413 -11.14 -15.74 17.11
C GLY A 413 -10.19 -14.69 16.57
N SER A 414 -9.82 -14.81 15.30
CA SER A 414 -8.95 -13.86 14.58
C SER A 414 -9.62 -12.52 14.25
N GLY A 415 -10.87 -12.29 14.59
CA GLY A 415 -11.56 -11.02 14.38
C GLY A 415 -12.29 -10.87 13.05
N GLY A 416 -12.32 -11.90 12.22
CA GLY A 416 -12.83 -11.83 10.85
C GLY A 416 -14.24 -11.24 10.74
N PHE A 417 -15.17 -11.65 11.62
CA PHE A 417 -16.55 -11.12 11.64
C PHE A 417 -16.58 -9.62 12.01
N LEU A 418 -15.89 -9.24 13.08
CA LEU A 418 -15.85 -7.83 13.51
C LEU A 418 -15.19 -6.90 12.50
N ILE A 419 -14.24 -7.38 11.70
CA ILE A 419 -13.65 -6.62 10.60
C ILE A 419 -14.70 -6.30 9.53
N LYS A 420 -15.56 -7.26 9.19
CA LYS A 420 -16.67 -7.01 8.24
C LYS A 420 -17.68 -6.02 8.83
N VAL A 421 -17.98 -6.12 10.11
CA VAL A 421 -18.83 -5.15 10.84
C VAL A 421 -18.18 -3.75 10.82
N LEU A 422 -16.87 -3.65 11.08
CA LEU A 422 -16.13 -2.38 10.98
C LEU A 422 -16.30 -1.73 9.60
N ARG A 423 -16.10 -2.50 8.53
CA ARG A 423 -16.24 -2.02 7.15
C ARG A 423 -17.66 -1.57 6.83
N SER A 424 -18.64 -2.31 7.30
CA SER A 424 -20.04 -1.96 7.10
C SER A 424 -20.42 -0.66 7.84
N PHE A 425 -20.00 -0.47 9.11
CA PHE A 425 -20.16 0.82 9.79
C PHE A 425 -19.41 1.95 9.11
N TRP A 426 -18.16 1.70 8.68
CA TRP A 426 -17.38 2.68 7.94
C TRP A 426 -18.12 3.19 6.70
N GLN A 427 -18.71 2.31 5.92
CA GLN A 427 -19.53 2.68 4.76
C GLN A 427 -20.73 3.55 5.16
N GLN A 428 -21.41 3.23 6.28
CA GLN A 428 -22.53 4.05 6.76
C GLN A 428 -22.07 5.48 7.11
N TYR A 429 -20.95 5.63 7.81
CA TYR A 429 -20.40 6.94 8.11
C TYR A 429 -19.94 7.70 6.85
N GLN A 430 -19.39 7.00 5.86
CA GLN A 430 -19.06 7.62 4.57
C GLN A 430 -20.32 8.10 3.80
N ARG A 431 -21.43 7.40 3.88
CA ARG A 431 -22.71 7.85 3.32
C ARG A 431 -23.16 9.18 3.95
N ILE A 432 -23.06 9.29 5.27
CA ILE A 432 -23.38 10.53 5.99
C ILE A 432 -22.42 11.66 5.58
N ASP A 433 -21.12 11.40 5.51
CA ASP A 433 -20.13 12.37 5.08
C ASP A 433 -20.37 12.86 3.65
N ALA A 434 -20.71 11.95 2.74
CA ALA A 434 -21.05 12.27 1.36
C ALA A 434 -22.32 13.15 1.28
N ALA A 435 -23.33 12.90 2.12
CA ALA A 435 -24.53 13.73 2.20
C ALA A 435 -24.18 15.16 2.66
N CYS A 436 -23.28 15.30 3.67
CA CYS A 436 -22.78 16.62 4.10
C CYS A 436 -21.97 17.34 3.00
N ALA A 437 -21.19 16.60 2.22
CA ALA A 437 -20.39 17.17 1.13
C ALA A 437 -21.28 17.67 -0.03
N TRP A 438 -22.45 17.03 -0.23
CA TRP A 438 -23.41 17.45 -1.25
C TRP A 438 -24.02 18.82 -0.90
N VAL A 439 -24.32 19.07 0.37
CA VAL A 439 -24.74 20.41 0.86
C VAL A 439 -23.70 21.48 0.52
N GLN A 440 -22.44 21.18 0.65
CA GLN A 440 -21.36 22.11 0.26
C GLN A 440 -21.31 22.39 -1.25
N LYS A 441 -21.64 21.40 -2.10
CA LYS A 441 -21.67 21.57 -3.56
C LYS A 441 -22.84 22.41 -4.06
N ILE A 442 -24.00 22.30 -3.43
CA ILE A 442 -25.19 23.11 -3.80
C ILE A 442 -24.97 24.60 -3.51
N ILE A 443 -24.18 24.91 -2.49
CA ILE A 443 -23.95 26.27 -2.00
C ILE A 443 -22.77 26.96 -2.70
N LYS A 444 -21.96 26.26 -3.52
CA LYS A 444 -20.92 26.89 -4.35
C LYS A 444 -21.55 27.52 -5.59
N PRO A 445 -21.45 28.86 -5.77
CA PRO A 445 -21.85 29.44 -7.06
C PRO A 445 -20.97 28.90 -8.18
N ASP A 446 -21.57 28.68 -9.35
CA ASP A 446 -20.96 28.05 -10.54
C ASP A 446 -19.79 28.83 -11.17
N ASN A 447 -19.38 29.97 -10.63
CA ASN A 447 -18.50 30.92 -11.29
C ASN A 447 -17.02 30.84 -10.90
N GLY A 448 -16.58 29.87 -10.15
CA GLY A 448 -15.14 29.65 -9.90
C GLY A 448 -14.40 30.73 -9.11
N GLU A 449 -15.03 31.83 -8.75
CA GLU A 449 -14.45 32.91 -7.96
C GLU A 449 -14.75 32.69 -6.47
N MET A 450 -13.69 32.48 -5.70
CA MET A 450 -13.74 32.34 -4.26
C MET A 450 -13.83 33.74 -3.64
N TYR A 451 -15.04 34.25 -3.48
CA TYR A 451 -15.25 35.43 -2.65
C TYR A 451 -15.19 35.00 -1.18
N LEU A 452 -14.30 35.64 -0.42
CA LEU A 452 -14.23 35.60 1.05
C LEU A 452 -15.40 36.36 1.73
N ALA A 453 -16.56 36.41 1.09
CA ALA A 453 -17.75 37.00 1.67
C ALA A 453 -18.57 35.92 2.35
N GLU A 454 -18.79 36.12 3.64
CA GLU A 454 -19.65 35.39 4.59
C GLU A 454 -20.20 34.06 4.10
N MET A 455 -19.57 32.92 4.58
CA MET A 455 -20.07 31.57 4.27
C MET A 455 -21.57 31.52 4.65
N PRO A 456 -22.44 30.98 3.77
CA PRO A 456 -23.83 30.79 4.10
C PRO A 456 -23.96 30.00 5.42
N PRO A 457 -24.90 30.32 6.29
CA PRO A 457 -25.06 29.70 7.63
C PRO A 457 -25.09 28.16 7.57
N ASN A 458 -25.56 27.60 6.47
CA ASN A 458 -25.66 26.16 6.28
C ASN A 458 -24.31 25.48 6.08
N VAL A 459 -23.34 26.12 5.41
CA VAL A 459 -21.98 25.57 5.20
C VAL A 459 -21.23 25.53 6.52
N GLU A 460 -21.31 26.58 7.31
CA GLU A 460 -20.69 26.64 8.62
C GLU A 460 -21.28 25.57 9.55
N ALA A 461 -22.59 25.40 9.56
CA ALA A 461 -23.28 24.37 10.33
C ALA A 461 -22.89 22.96 9.89
N ALA A 462 -22.75 22.70 8.58
CA ALA A 462 -22.27 21.43 8.03
C ALA A 462 -20.84 21.13 8.45
N LEU A 463 -19.95 22.13 8.38
CA LEU A 463 -18.55 21.99 8.83
C LEU A 463 -18.48 21.75 10.35
N ALA A 464 -19.29 22.44 11.14
CA ALA A 464 -19.38 22.25 12.59
C ALA A 464 -19.88 20.84 12.93
N PHE A 465 -20.90 20.34 12.22
CA PHE A 465 -21.40 18.98 12.35
C PHE A 465 -20.32 17.94 12.02
N ARG A 466 -19.64 18.08 10.88
CA ARG A 466 -18.54 17.17 10.48
C ARG A 466 -17.41 17.13 11.51
N ARG A 467 -16.98 18.30 12.03
CA ARG A 467 -15.96 18.38 13.09
C ARG A 467 -16.41 17.71 14.38
N ARG A 468 -17.65 17.94 14.80
CA ARG A 468 -18.20 17.31 16.03
C ARG A 468 -18.17 15.80 15.98
N TRP A 469 -18.42 15.21 14.82
CA TRP A 469 -18.47 13.77 14.61
C TRP A 469 -17.19 13.19 13.97
N ASN A 470 -16.10 13.97 13.94
CA ASN A 470 -14.79 13.58 13.39
C ASN A 470 -14.79 13.20 11.91
N MET A 471 -15.79 13.64 11.12
CA MET A 471 -15.90 13.33 9.70
C MET A 471 -14.93 14.13 8.82
N ASP A 472 -14.34 15.21 9.34
CA ASP A 472 -13.30 16.01 8.69
C ASP A 472 -11.91 15.35 8.75
N ASN A 473 -11.76 14.31 9.57
CA ASN A 473 -10.52 13.58 9.75
C ASN A 473 -10.79 12.07 9.73
N LYS A 474 -10.48 11.41 8.61
CA LYS A 474 -10.72 9.98 8.41
C LYS A 474 -10.13 9.11 9.54
N ARG A 475 -8.96 9.46 10.06
CA ARG A 475 -8.30 8.73 11.14
C ARG A 475 -9.08 8.80 12.45
N ASN A 476 -9.51 10.00 12.83
CA ASN A 476 -10.33 10.20 14.04
C ASN A 476 -11.70 9.53 13.88
N LEU A 477 -12.28 9.58 12.69
CA LEU A 477 -13.52 8.90 12.38
C LEU A 477 -13.36 7.38 12.50
N MET A 478 -12.30 6.80 11.93
CA MET A 478 -12.02 5.36 12.01
C MET A 478 -11.85 4.92 13.47
N ARG A 479 -11.12 5.70 14.27
CA ARG A 479 -11.00 5.46 15.71
C ARG A 479 -12.37 5.47 16.38
N THR A 480 -13.20 6.46 16.07
CA THR A 480 -14.55 6.57 16.62
C THR A 480 -15.39 5.35 16.26
N VAL A 481 -15.36 4.92 15.00
CA VAL A 481 -16.12 3.75 14.53
C VAL A 481 -15.65 2.48 15.25
N ALA A 482 -14.35 2.21 15.26
CA ALA A 482 -13.80 1.00 15.87
C ALA A 482 -14.07 0.94 17.40
N GLU A 483 -13.71 2.00 18.12
CA GLU A 483 -13.78 2.03 19.58
C GLU A 483 -15.22 2.13 20.14
N ARG A 484 -16.16 2.66 19.37
CA ARG A 484 -17.57 2.79 19.81
C ARG A 484 -18.43 1.60 19.45
N HIS A 485 -18.26 1.08 18.24
CA HIS A 485 -19.20 0.08 17.73
C HIS A 485 -18.75 -1.37 17.94
N LEU A 486 -17.45 -1.61 18.14
CA LEU A 486 -16.93 -2.97 18.21
C LEU A 486 -16.52 -3.37 19.61
N GLN A 487 -16.86 -4.60 19.97
CA GLN A 487 -16.42 -5.24 21.20
C GLN A 487 -16.17 -6.72 20.95
N ALA A 488 -15.04 -7.22 21.46
CA ALA A 488 -14.67 -8.62 21.37
C ALA A 488 -14.26 -9.15 22.73
N VAL A 489 -14.46 -10.44 22.95
CA VAL A 489 -13.89 -11.15 24.09
C VAL A 489 -12.80 -12.09 23.57
N ILE A 490 -11.55 -11.79 23.91
CA ILE A 490 -10.38 -12.59 23.54
C ILE A 490 -9.49 -12.76 24.77
N ASP A 491 -9.50 -13.96 25.33
CA ASP A 491 -8.72 -14.29 26.53
C ASP A 491 -7.28 -14.71 26.21
N ASP A 492 -7.06 -15.34 25.05
CA ASP A 492 -5.74 -15.80 24.61
C ASP A 492 -4.92 -14.61 24.05
N PRO A 493 -3.75 -14.27 24.62
CA PRO A 493 -2.90 -13.17 24.16
C PRO A 493 -2.43 -13.34 22.71
N LEU A 494 -2.25 -14.57 22.26
CA LEU A 494 -1.81 -14.89 20.93
C LEU A 494 -2.92 -14.63 19.91
N VAL A 495 -4.15 -15.09 20.18
CA VAL A 495 -5.34 -14.78 19.38
C VAL A 495 -5.53 -13.28 19.29
N ARG A 496 -5.34 -12.56 20.38
CA ARG A 496 -5.41 -11.10 20.44
C ARG A 496 -4.37 -10.44 19.51
N SER A 497 -3.13 -10.92 19.52
CA SER A 497 -2.07 -10.40 18.62
C SER A 497 -2.43 -10.58 17.15
N VAL A 498 -2.99 -11.74 16.79
CA VAL A 498 -3.46 -12.01 15.41
C VAL A 498 -4.65 -11.11 15.06
N ALA A 499 -5.64 -11.01 15.93
CA ALA A 499 -6.79 -10.13 15.71
C ALA A 499 -6.35 -8.67 15.55
N THR A 500 -5.39 -8.20 16.36
CA THR A 500 -4.82 -6.86 16.22
C THR A 500 -4.17 -6.66 14.86
N LEU A 501 -3.36 -7.63 14.38
CA LEU A 501 -2.78 -7.59 13.05
C LEU A 501 -3.86 -7.51 11.96
N MET A 502 -4.88 -8.34 12.06
CA MET A 502 -6.00 -8.37 11.12
C MET A 502 -6.74 -7.04 11.06
N PHE A 503 -7.04 -6.44 12.23
CA PHE A 503 -7.66 -5.12 12.29
C PHE A 503 -6.77 -4.02 11.74
N CYS A 504 -5.47 -4.00 12.05
CA CYS A 504 -4.53 -3.05 11.46
C CYS A 504 -4.54 -3.14 9.93
N ARG A 505 -4.50 -4.36 9.40
CA ARG A 505 -4.54 -4.59 7.95
C ARG A 505 -5.86 -4.15 7.31
N ALA A 506 -6.98 -4.33 8.00
CA ALA A 506 -8.30 -3.87 7.53
C ALA A 506 -8.42 -2.34 7.52
N VAL A 507 -7.78 -1.65 8.48
CA VAL A 507 -7.82 -0.20 8.65
C VAL A 507 -6.86 0.52 7.70
N ILE A 508 -5.66 -0.03 7.44
CA ILE A 508 -4.63 0.58 6.60
C ILE A 508 -5.17 0.98 5.22
N PRO A 509 -5.85 0.11 4.44
CA PRO A 509 -6.37 0.49 3.12
C PRO A 509 -7.36 1.65 3.18
N LEU A 510 -8.17 1.72 4.23
CA LEU A 510 -9.19 2.75 4.40
C LEU A 510 -8.60 4.12 4.73
N LEU A 511 -7.40 4.14 5.32
CA LEU A 511 -6.68 5.35 5.71
C LEU A 511 -5.52 5.72 4.79
N ALA A 512 -5.04 4.80 3.97
CA ALA A 512 -3.84 5.00 3.13
C ALA A 512 -3.99 6.14 2.10
N GLU A 513 -5.21 6.49 1.72
CA GLU A 513 -5.51 7.62 0.83
C GLU A 513 -5.47 8.97 1.56
N ASP A 514 -5.50 8.99 2.91
CA ASP A 514 -5.43 10.21 3.69
C ASP A 514 -3.99 10.74 3.72
N ILE A 515 -3.79 11.96 3.20
CA ILE A 515 -2.48 12.64 3.17
C ILE A 515 -1.92 12.81 4.60
N HIS A 516 -2.78 13.01 5.59
CA HIS A 516 -2.36 13.16 6.99
C HIS A 516 -1.92 11.83 7.62
N PHE A 517 -2.45 10.71 7.16
CA PHE A 517 -2.00 9.39 7.59
C PHE A 517 -0.64 9.02 7.01
N ARG A 518 -0.37 9.44 5.77
CA ARG A 518 0.93 9.25 5.09
C ARG A 518 2.04 10.12 5.69
N LYS A 519 1.71 11.25 6.31
CA LYS A 519 2.69 12.10 7.00
C LYS A 519 2.86 11.63 8.43
N LEU A 520 3.87 10.83 8.69
CA LEU A 520 4.27 10.36 10.03
C LEU A 520 4.72 11.48 10.99
N THR A 521 4.42 12.73 10.69
CA THR A 521 5.20 13.85 11.23
C THR A 521 4.73 14.41 12.54
N GLU A 522 3.58 14.10 13.12
CA GLU A 522 3.20 14.92 14.29
C GLU A 522 2.36 14.28 15.41
N THR A 523 1.88 13.07 15.30
CA THR A 523 1.14 12.47 16.43
C THR A 523 1.29 10.97 16.52
N SER A 524 1.84 10.49 17.62
CA SER A 524 1.71 9.13 18.13
C SER A 524 0.24 8.65 18.06
N CYS A 525 0.00 7.42 17.67
CA CYS A 525 -1.31 6.74 17.58
C CYS A 525 -2.04 6.90 16.24
N ALA A 526 -1.49 6.25 15.20
CA ALA A 526 -2.14 6.18 13.88
C ALA A 526 -3.38 5.27 13.87
N PHE A 527 -3.43 4.28 14.75
CA PHE A 527 -4.47 3.27 14.80
C PHE A 527 -5.50 3.49 15.92
N PRO A 528 -6.71 2.90 15.80
CA PRO A 528 -7.63 2.76 16.93
C PRO A 528 -6.95 2.06 18.12
N ASP A 529 -7.33 2.41 19.33
CA ASP A 529 -6.89 1.69 20.51
C ASP A 529 -7.63 0.34 20.60
N PHE A 530 -7.04 -0.70 20.04
CA PHE A 530 -7.65 -2.01 19.98
C PHE A 530 -7.83 -2.67 21.36
N ARG A 531 -7.15 -2.17 22.41
CA ARG A 531 -7.40 -2.58 23.81
C ARG A 531 -8.85 -2.28 24.22
N LYS A 532 -9.44 -1.21 23.68
CA LYS A 532 -10.85 -0.89 23.91
C LYS A 532 -11.81 -1.81 23.15
N VAL A 533 -11.36 -2.34 22.02
CA VAL A 533 -12.15 -3.28 21.21
C VAL A 533 -12.11 -4.69 21.80
N PHE A 534 -10.92 -5.14 22.24
CA PHE A 534 -10.69 -6.52 22.68
C PHE A 534 -10.88 -6.77 24.19
N GLY A 535 -11.38 -5.78 24.94
CA GLY A 535 -11.87 -5.96 26.31
C GLY A 535 -10.92 -6.66 27.30
N GLY A 536 -9.62 -6.41 27.22
CA GLY A 536 -8.64 -7.03 28.12
C GLY A 536 -8.25 -6.09 29.24
N GLY A 537 -8.76 -6.35 30.46
CA GLY A 537 -8.40 -5.61 31.66
C GLY A 537 -6.95 -5.78 32.06
N MET A 538 -6.04 -4.98 31.51
CA MET A 538 -4.83 -4.60 32.22
C MET A 538 -5.11 -3.30 32.96
N PRO A 539 -4.76 -3.21 34.26
CA PRO A 539 -5.05 -1.99 35.03
C PRO A 539 -4.32 -0.79 34.44
N VAL A 540 -5.06 0.28 34.22
CA VAL A 540 -4.67 1.59 33.67
C VAL A 540 -3.50 2.26 34.43
N SER A 541 -2.95 1.65 35.46
CA SER A 541 -1.94 2.26 36.34
C SER A 541 -0.52 2.36 35.76
N LYS A 542 -0.20 1.70 34.67
CA LYS A 542 1.16 1.75 34.08
C LYS A 542 1.35 2.72 32.92
N CYS A 543 0.27 3.21 32.32
CA CYS A 543 0.39 4.16 31.19
C CYS A 543 0.51 5.65 31.59
N ARG A 544 0.40 6.00 32.88
CA ARG A 544 0.46 7.42 33.30
C ARG A 544 1.87 8.02 33.41
N ASN A 545 2.92 7.22 33.41
CA ASN A 545 4.28 7.73 33.60
C ASN A 545 5.09 7.96 32.31
N GLY A 546 4.57 7.59 31.14
CA GLY A 546 5.26 7.77 29.85
C GLY A 546 5.07 9.15 29.18
N ARG A 547 4.14 9.97 29.67
CA ARG A 547 3.78 11.24 29.00
C ARG A 547 4.70 12.44 29.26
N ARG A 548 5.72 12.35 30.09
CA ARG A 548 6.58 13.50 30.43
C ARG A 548 7.90 13.59 29.66
N ASP A 549 8.35 12.55 28.98
CA ASP A 549 9.67 12.56 28.32
C ASP A 549 9.65 12.66 26.78
N CYS A 550 8.48 12.70 26.15
CA CYS A 550 8.38 12.84 24.67
C CYS A 550 8.67 14.24 24.15
N GLN A 551 8.79 15.27 24.99
CA GLN A 551 9.04 16.65 24.54
C GLN A 551 10.51 17.02 24.32
N SER A 552 11.48 16.15 24.65
CA SER A 552 12.90 16.49 24.60
C SER A 552 13.77 15.65 23.65
N ARG A 553 13.21 14.73 22.87
CA ARG A 553 14.00 14.02 21.86
C ARG A 553 13.75 14.61 20.47
N HIS A 554 14.69 15.42 20.06
CA HIS A 554 14.73 16.18 18.81
C HIS A 554 14.33 15.39 17.57
N PRO A 555 13.53 15.99 16.64
CA PRO A 555 13.20 15.45 15.33
C PRO A 555 14.39 15.34 14.35
N THR A 556 15.57 15.80 14.76
CA THR A 556 16.79 15.86 13.91
C THR A 556 17.33 14.52 13.44
N LYS A 557 16.92 13.38 14.01
CA LYS A 557 17.35 12.07 13.50
C LYS A 557 16.51 11.52 12.34
N LEU A 558 15.31 12.01 12.14
CA LEU A 558 14.44 11.60 11.02
C LEU A 558 14.71 12.39 9.73
N MET A 559 15.20 13.64 9.83
CA MET A 559 15.52 14.44 8.65
C MET A 559 16.73 13.93 7.84
N ASN A 560 17.61 13.11 8.42
CA ASN A 560 18.76 12.53 7.72
C ASN A 560 18.43 11.24 6.94
N PHE A 561 17.21 10.73 7.03
CA PHE A 561 16.80 9.53 6.30
C PHE A 561 16.03 9.82 5.00
N GLN A 562 15.68 11.08 4.75
CA GLN A 562 14.98 11.49 3.52
C GLN A 562 15.92 12.05 2.42
N CYS A 563 17.21 12.10 2.64
CA CYS A 563 18.17 12.68 1.69
C CYS A 563 19.40 11.79 1.49
N HIS A 564 19.23 10.58 1.01
CA HIS A 564 20.29 9.88 0.25
C HIS A 564 19.68 8.76 -0.58
#